data_1fff49846f89b0a1a6094eae60b0180a
#
_entry.id   1fff49846f89b0a1a6094eae60b0180a
#
_cell.length_a   1.000
_cell.length_b   1.000
_cell.length_c   1.000
_cell.angle_alpha   90.00
_cell.angle_beta   90.00
_cell.angle_gamma   90.00
#
_symmetry.space_group_name_H-M   'P 1'
#
loop_
_entity.id
_entity.type
_entity.pdbx_description
1 polymer ?
#
loop_
_entity_poly.entity_id
_entity_poly.type
_entity_poly.pdbx_seq_one_letter_code
_entity_poly.pdbx_strand_id
1 'polypeptide(L)'
;MKHFDKKIKQAGIISLLVICGGILFYYCLFNSESFFSIGTKVFTILMPFIYGFFIAYILNPVMIFIEEKIILPLRRKLSKKSIKNKSVIRLISVILTVAFFLSIVYALIIMIFPQVFESIQSIALKCPDYFNRFNSWLNKFIENNKDLAKIISPYMADVETWFIDNVLPNLQEWVTNASTNIIGGVYTTISQLIKFVLGIIIAIFLLLNKELYCAQSKKIIYAVLREERAN
;
A
#
# COMPACT_ATOMS: atom_id res chain seq x y z
N MET A 1 35.24 -35.95 27.37
CA MET A 1 35.77 -34.99 26.36
C MET A 1 34.70 -34.38 25.43
N LYS A 2 33.77 -35.14 24.89
CA LYS A 2 32.73 -34.59 23.97
C LYS A 2 31.80 -33.46 24.53
N HIS A 3 31.59 -33.41 25.85
CA HIS A 3 30.72 -32.41 26.48
C HIS A 3 31.42 -31.05 26.68
N PHE A 4 32.75 -31.05 26.82
CA PHE A 4 33.56 -29.84 26.96
C PHE A 4 33.65 -29.07 25.62
N ASP A 5 33.82 -29.83 24.51
CA ASP A 5 33.83 -29.26 23.15
C ASP A 5 32.52 -28.56 22.77
N LYS A 6 31.37 -29.05 23.26
CA LYS A 6 30.08 -28.48 22.95
C LYS A 6 29.86 -27.14 23.65
N LYS A 7 30.32 -26.99 24.91
CA LYS A 7 30.27 -25.74 25.67
C LYS A 7 31.20 -24.68 25.09
N ILE A 8 32.40 -25.05 24.64
CA ILE A 8 33.37 -24.14 24.01
C ILE A 8 32.83 -23.65 22.66
N LYS A 9 32.23 -24.52 21.85
CA LYS A 9 31.59 -24.13 20.58
C LYS A 9 30.40 -23.20 20.80
N GLN A 10 29.58 -23.46 21.80
CA GLN A 10 28.46 -22.57 22.16
C GLN A 10 28.95 -21.18 22.64
N ALA A 11 29.96 -21.14 23.50
CA ALA A 11 30.57 -19.90 23.94
C ALA A 11 31.17 -19.10 22.75
N GLY A 12 31.85 -19.79 21.82
CA GLY A 12 32.39 -19.17 20.61
C GLY A 12 31.32 -18.59 19.71
N ILE A 13 30.19 -19.28 19.52
CA ILE A 13 29.04 -18.76 18.73
C ILE A 13 28.42 -17.57 19.43
N ILE A 14 28.23 -17.60 20.74
CA ILE A 14 27.65 -16.50 21.51
C ILE A 14 28.55 -15.25 21.43
N SER A 15 29.88 -15.42 21.64
CA SER A 15 30.81 -14.28 21.54
C SER A 15 30.87 -13.70 20.14
N LEU A 16 30.80 -14.52 19.09
CA LEU A 16 30.75 -14.07 17.71
C LEU A 16 29.43 -13.30 17.43
N LEU A 17 28.30 -13.78 17.93
CA LEU A 17 27.02 -13.10 17.84
C LEU A 17 27.03 -11.72 18.54
N VAL A 18 27.64 -11.65 19.72
CA VAL A 18 27.76 -10.39 20.47
C VAL A 18 28.64 -9.39 19.72
N ILE A 19 29.78 -9.84 19.17
CA ILE A 19 30.66 -8.97 18.38
C ILE A 19 29.97 -8.50 17.11
N CYS A 20 29.34 -9.39 16.35
CA CYS A 20 28.56 -9.01 15.15
C CYS A 20 27.41 -8.05 15.50
N GLY A 21 26.71 -8.28 16.61
CA GLY A 21 25.68 -7.40 17.12
C GLY A 21 26.20 -6.01 17.48
N GLY A 22 27.37 -5.95 18.12
CA GLY A 22 28.04 -4.68 18.46
C GLY A 22 28.49 -3.91 17.21
N ILE A 23 29.05 -4.58 16.22
CA ILE A 23 29.47 -3.96 14.95
C ILE A 23 28.24 -3.45 14.18
N LEU A 24 27.15 -4.22 14.11
CA LEU A 24 25.89 -3.82 13.49
C LEU A 24 25.29 -2.61 14.21
N PHE A 25 25.28 -2.61 15.52
CA PHE A 25 24.76 -1.51 16.34
C PHE A 25 25.59 -0.23 16.14
N TYR A 26 26.92 -0.36 16.15
CA TYR A 26 27.83 0.75 15.86
C TYR A 26 27.59 1.32 14.46
N TYR A 27 27.50 0.47 13.45
CA TYR A 27 27.24 0.89 12.07
C TYR A 27 25.86 1.58 11.91
N CYS A 28 24.85 1.07 12.63
CA CYS A 28 23.50 1.64 12.64
C CYS A 28 23.47 3.05 13.25
N LEU A 29 24.25 3.29 14.31
CA LEU A 29 24.33 4.60 14.97
C LEU A 29 25.09 5.65 14.15
N PHE A 30 26.21 5.26 13.55
CA PHE A 30 27.08 6.24 12.83
C PHE A 30 26.71 6.43 11.36
N ASN A 31 26.05 5.45 10.72
CA ASN A 31 25.60 5.51 9.32
C ASN A 31 24.09 5.33 9.19
N SER A 32 23.32 6.00 10.03
CA SER A 32 21.86 5.92 10.04
C SER A 32 21.23 6.19 8.68
N GLU A 33 21.71 7.20 7.94
CA GLU A 33 21.21 7.54 6.60
C GLU A 33 21.40 6.38 5.59
N SER A 34 22.56 5.75 5.59
CA SER A 34 22.85 4.61 4.72
C SER A 34 22.03 3.39 5.10
N PHE A 35 21.84 3.16 6.39
CA PHE A 35 21.01 2.05 6.90
C PHE A 35 19.54 2.23 6.53
N PHE A 36 18.98 3.44 6.71
CA PHE A 36 17.62 3.76 6.27
C PHE A 36 17.47 3.67 4.75
N SER A 37 18.47 4.10 3.99
CA SER A 37 18.49 3.97 2.52
C SER A 37 18.45 2.51 2.06
N ILE A 38 19.20 1.62 2.72
CA ILE A 38 19.16 0.17 2.45
C ILE A 38 17.78 -0.38 2.81
N GLY A 39 17.26 -0.01 3.98
CA GLY A 39 15.93 -0.41 4.43
C GLY A 39 14.83 -0.02 3.45
N THR A 40 14.84 1.22 2.97
CA THR A 40 13.87 1.70 1.98
C THR A 40 14.00 1.00 0.63
N LYS A 41 15.21 0.69 0.18
CA LYS A 41 15.43 -0.10 -1.04
C LYS A 41 14.87 -1.52 -0.91
N VAL A 42 15.17 -2.20 0.20
CA VAL A 42 14.63 -3.54 0.49
C VAL A 42 13.10 -3.50 0.55
N PHE A 43 12.53 -2.52 1.25
CA PHE A 43 11.09 -2.35 1.34
C PHE A 43 10.44 -2.09 -0.03
N THR A 44 11.10 -1.29 -0.88
CA THR A 44 10.64 -1.01 -2.24
C THR A 44 10.60 -2.28 -3.11
N ILE A 45 11.58 -3.17 -2.96
CA ILE A 45 11.63 -4.46 -3.65
C ILE A 45 10.55 -5.41 -3.09
N LEU A 46 10.22 -5.30 -1.79
CA LEU A 46 9.23 -6.15 -1.14
C LEU A 46 7.78 -5.72 -1.43
N MET A 47 7.57 -4.47 -1.83
CA MET A 47 6.24 -3.90 -2.09
C MET A 47 5.35 -4.75 -3.03
N PRO A 48 5.81 -5.27 -4.18
CA PRO A 48 4.99 -6.12 -5.03
C PRO A 48 4.52 -7.41 -4.34
N PHE A 49 5.34 -7.97 -3.45
CA PHE A 49 4.98 -9.16 -2.67
C PHE A 49 3.91 -8.85 -1.63
N ILE A 50 4.02 -7.70 -0.97
CA ILE A 50 3.01 -7.22 -0.01
C ILE A 50 1.67 -7.00 -0.73
N TYR A 51 1.69 -6.33 -1.89
CA TYR A 51 0.49 -6.16 -2.72
C TYR A 51 -0.08 -7.50 -3.16
N GLY A 52 0.77 -8.41 -3.65
CA GLY A 52 0.34 -9.73 -4.07
C GLY A 52 -0.31 -10.54 -2.95
N PHE A 53 0.27 -10.51 -1.76
CA PHE A 53 -0.29 -11.18 -0.59
C PHE A 53 -1.64 -10.58 -0.18
N PHE A 54 -1.75 -9.26 -0.15
CA PHE A 54 -2.98 -8.56 0.22
C PHE A 54 -4.10 -8.80 -0.79
N ILE A 55 -3.78 -8.72 -2.09
CA ILE A 55 -4.71 -9.05 -3.17
C ILE A 55 -5.16 -10.51 -3.07
N ALA A 56 -4.24 -11.45 -2.89
CA ALA A 56 -4.57 -12.87 -2.76
C ALA A 56 -5.46 -13.14 -1.55
N TYR A 57 -5.24 -12.46 -0.44
CA TYR A 57 -6.07 -12.57 0.75
C TYR A 57 -7.51 -12.10 0.50
N ILE A 58 -7.68 -10.95 -0.14
CA ILE A 58 -9.01 -10.41 -0.48
C ILE A 58 -9.72 -11.28 -1.52
N LEU A 59 -8.99 -11.77 -2.52
CA LEU A 59 -9.56 -12.57 -3.60
C LEU A 59 -9.87 -14.03 -3.19
N ASN A 60 -9.27 -14.52 -2.12
CA ASN A 60 -9.45 -15.90 -1.68
C ASN A 60 -10.93 -16.27 -1.41
N PRO A 61 -11.74 -15.49 -0.65
CA PRO A 61 -13.15 -15.81 -0.46
C PRO A 61 -13.95 -15.74 -1.77
N VAL A 62 -13.63 -14.79 -2.66
CA VAL A 62 -14.26 -14.66 -3.97
C VAL A 62 -13.95 -15.88 -4.84
N MET A 63 -12.70 -16.34 -4.83
CA MET A 63 -12.28 -17.53 -5.55
C MET A 63 -13.02 -18.79 -5.08
N ILE A 64 -13.17 -18.97 -3.76
CA ILE A 64 -13.91 -20.10 -3.18
C ILE A 64 -15.37 -20.05 -3.62
N PHE A 65 -15.99 -18.88 -3.56
CA PHE A 65 -17.36 -18.69 -4.00
C PHE A 65 -17.55 -19.03 -5.49
N ILE A 66 -16.64 -18.58 -6.36
CA ILE A 66 -16.67 -18.89 -7.79
C ILE A 66 -16.45 -20.39 -8.03
N GLU A 67 -15.51 -21.01 -7.33
CA GLU A 67 -15.21 -22.44 -7.45
C GLU A 67 -16.41 -23.29 -7.05
N GLU A 68 -17.02 -23.00 -5.90
CA GLU A 68 -18.12 -23.81 -5.35
C GLU A 68 -19.47 -23.55 -6.03
N LYS A 69 -19.81 -22.30 -6.29
CA LYS A 69 -21.15 -21.94 -6.81
C LYS A 69 -21.24 -21.87 -8.33
N ILE A 70 -20.14 -21.64 -9.01
CA ILE A 70 -20.16 -21.47 -10.48
C ILE A 70 -19.51 -22.67 -11.16
N ILE A 71 -18.29 -23.04 -10.81
CA ILE A 71 -17.52 -24.02 -11.58
C ILE A 71 -17.93 -25.45 -11.24
N LEU A 72 -18.15 -25.79 -9.97
CA LEU A 72 -18.57 -27.12 -9.55
C LEU A 72 -19.95 -27.54 -10.13
N PRO A 73 -21.01 -26.72 -10.09
CA PRO A 73 -22.29 -27.09 -10.69
C PRO A 73 -22.22 -27.11 -12.23
N LEU A 74 -21.46 -26.20 -12.85
CA LEU A 74 -21.26 -26.19 -14.28
C LEU A 74 -20.56 -27.47 -14.77
N ARG A 75 -19.58 -27.95 -14.03
CA ARG A 75 -18.90 -29.23 -14.26
C ARG A 75 -19.88 -30.42 -14.21
N ARG A 76 -20.79 -30.43 -13.23
CA ARG A 76 -21.80 -31.49 -13.12
C ARG A 76 -22.75 -31.52 -14.32
N LYS A 77 -22.98 -30.35 -14.93
CA LYS A 77 -23.93 -30.19 -16.04
C LYS A 77 -23.30 -30.42 -17.43
N LEU A 78 -22.04 -30.08 -17.61
CA LEU A 78 -21.40 -29.95 -18.93
C LEU A 78 -20.61 -31.15 -19.42
N SER A 79 -20.20 -32.13 -18.62
CA SER A 79 -19.63 -33.36 -19.16
C SER A 79 -19.06 -34.36 -18.16
N LYS A 80 -19.34 -35.61 -18.37
CA LYS A 80 -18.74 -36.79 -17.69
C LYS A 80 -17.25 -37.04 -18.02
N LYS A 81 -16.62 -36.32 -18.98
CA LYS A 81 -15.33 -36.78 -19.52
C LYS A 81 -14.18 -35.74 -19.61
N SER A 82 -14.41 -34.42 -19.55
CA SER A 82 -13.37 -33.47 -20.01
C SER A 82 -12.53 -32.77 -18.93
N ILE A 83 -13.03 -32.59 -17.69
CA ILE A 83 -12.25 -31.83 -16.69
C ILE A 83 -12.02 -32.69 -15.44
N LYS A 84 -11.15 -33.70 -15.57
CA LYS A 84 -10.78 -34.59 -14.48
C LYS A 84 -9.71 -34.02 -13.55
N ASN A 85 -8.99 -32.98 -13.98
CA ASN A 85 -7.87 -32.38 -13.25
C ASN A 85 -8.32 -31.25 -12.31
N LYS A 86 -8.17 -31.45 -11.01
CA LYS A 86 -8.41 -30.43 -9.95
C LYS A 86 -7.63 -29.14 -10.21
N SER A 87 -6.42 -29.25 -10.75
CA SER A 87 -5.55 -28.12 -11.09
C SER A 87 -6.14 -27.22 -12.18
N VAL A 88 -6.79 -27.81 -13.22
CA VAL A 88 -7.40 -27.03 -14.31
C VAL A 88 -8.61 -26.24 -13.80
N ILE A 89 -9.43 -26.85 -12.95
CA ILE A 89 -10.59 -26.18 -12.33
C ILE A 89 -10.12 -24.99 -11.52
N ARG A 90 -9.07 -25.17 -10.73
CA ARG A 90 -8.50 -24.12 -9.90
C ARG A 90 -7.90 -23.00 -10.74
N LEU A 91 -7.20 -23.34 -11.83
CA LEU A 91 -6.68 -22.34 -12.76
C LEU A 91 -7.81 -21.47 -13.35
N ILE A 92 -8.89 -22.09 -13.80
CA ILE A 92 -10.06 -21.37 -14.35
C ILE A 92 -10.71 -20.50 -13.27
N SER A 93 -10.86 -21.02 -12.03
CA SER A 93 -11.40 -20.25 -10.91
C SER A 93 -10.56 -19.01 -10.62
N VAL A 94 -9.24 -19.15 -10.59
CA VAL A 94 -8.31 -18.03 -10.32
C VAL A 94 -8.39 -17.00 -11.44
N ILE A 95 -8.35 -17.42 -12.71
CA ILE A 95 -8.44 -16.51 -13.86
C ILE A 95 -9.77 -15.73 -13.81
N LEU A 96 -10.89 -16.42 -13.56
CA LEU A 96 -12.20 -15.78 -13.50
C LEU A 96 -12.30 -14.80 -12.31
N THR A 97 -11.72 -15.16 -11.16
CA THR A 97 -11.65 -14.29 -9.98
C THR A 97 -10.83 -13.03 -10.24
N VAL A 98 -9.67 -13.17 -10.89
CA VAL A 98 -8.80 -12.04 -11.23
C VAL A 98 -9.47 -11.14 -12.29
N ALA A 99 -10.10 -11.74 -13.31
CA ALA A 99 -10.84 -10.99 -14.32
C ALA A 99 -12.00 -10.19 -13.69
N PHE A 100 -12.73 -10.80 -12.77
CA PHE A 100 -13.80 -10.13 -12.00
C PHE A 100 -13.25 -8.98 -11.15
N PHE A 101 -12.14 -9.20 -10.46
CA PHE A 101 -11.47 -8.16 -9.67
C PHE A 101 -11.03 -6.99 -10.55
N LEU A 102 -10.37 -7.26 -11.67
CA LEU A 102 -9.93 -6.22 -12.60
C LEU A 102 -11.12 -5.45 -13.19
N SER A 103 -12.24 -6.12 -13.46
CA SER A 103 -13.48 -5.47 -13.91
C SER A 103 -14.04 -4.50 -12.85
N ILE A 104 -14.03 -4.89 -11.57
CA ILE A 104 -14.44 -4.00 -10.48
C ILE A 104 -13.48 -2.81 -10.35
N VAL A 105 -12.16 -3.05 -10.36
CA VAL A 105 -11.16 -1.97 -10.28
C VAL A 105 -11.32 -1.00 -11.44
N TYR A 106 -11.52 -1.51 -12.65
CA TYR A 106 -11.76 -0.68 -13.85
C TYR A 106 -13.02 0.17 -13.71
N ALA A 107 -14.13 -0.42 -13.25
CA ALA A 107 -15.38 0.30 -13.02
C ALA A 107 -15.23 1.39 -11.94
N LEU A 108 -14.52 1.10 -10.85
CA LEU A 108 -14.23 2.08 -9.81
C LEU A 108 -13.37 3.24 -10.32
N ILE A 109 -12.35 2.96 -11.14
CA ILE A 109 -11.51 4.01 -11.73
C ILE A 109 -12.35 4.94 -12.60
N ILE A 110 -13.16 4.39 -13.52
CA ILE A 110 -14.00 5.22 -14.41
C ILE A 110 -15.04 6.04 -13.63
N MET A 111 -15.57 5.48 -12.54
CA MET A 111 -16.60 6.17 -11.75
C MET A 111 -16.00 7.23 -10.82
N ILE A 112 -14.93 6.91 -10.12
CA ILE A 112 -14.37 7.76 -9.05
C ILE A 112 -13.44 8.82 -9.62
N PHE A 113 -12.61 8.47 -10.61
CA PHE A 113 -11.57 9.37 -11.11
C PHE A 113 -12.13 10.72 -11.62
N PRO A 114 -13.17 10.76 -12.49
CA PRO A 114 -13.71 12.04 -12.93
C PRO A 114 -14.31 12.86 -11.79
N GLN A 115 -15.03 12.22 -10.86
CA GLN A 115 -15.65 12.90 -9.72
C GLN A 115 -14.61 13.55 -8.78
N VAL A 116 -13.52 12.81 -8.50
CA VAL A 116 -12.41 13.33 -7.68
C VAL A 116 -11.74 14.49 -8.40
N PHE A 117 -11.48 14.37 -9.70
CA PHE A 117 -10.85 15.41 -10.49
C PHE A 117 -11.71 16.69 -10.53
N GLU A 118 -13.00 16.58 -10.82
CA GLU A 118 -13.95 17.72 -10.81
C GLU A 118 -14.06 18.34 -9.41
N SER A 119 -14.07 17.53 -8.35
CA SER A 119 -14.11 18.03 -6.98
C SER A 119 -12.87 18.85 -6.63
N ILE A 120 -11.69 18.37 -6.97
CA ILE A 120 -10.41 19.06 -6.71
C ILE A 120 -10.34 20.35 -7.53
N GLN A 121 -10.71 20.30 -8.80
CA GLN A 121 -10.78 21.48 -9.66
C GLN A 121 -11.76 22.52 -9.12
N SER A 122 -12.95 22.09 -8.68
CA SER A 122 -13.95 22.98 -8.08
C SER A 122 -13.44 23.62 -6.78
N ILE A 123 -12.74 22.88 -5.93
CA ILE A 123 -12.13 23.40 -4.70
C ILE A 123 -11.07 24.46 -5.06
N ALA A 124 -10.17 24.14 -5.98
CA ALA A 124 -9.10 25.05 -6.38
C ALA A 124 -9.63 26.37 -6.98
N LEU A 125 -10.66 26.29 -7.83
CA LEU A 125 -11.28 27.45 -8.43
C LEU A 125 -12.09 28.30 -7.44
N LYS A 126 -12.69 27.68 -6.42
CA LYS A 126 -13.50 28.38 -5.40
C LYS A 126 -12.69 28.77 -4.16
N CYS A 127 -11.44 28.33 -4.07
CA CYS A 127 -10.59 28.64 -2.94
C CYS A 127 -10.42 30.15 -2.68
N PRO A 128 -10.23 31.01 -3.68
CA PRO A 128 -10.21 32.46 -3.49
C PRO A 128 -11.51 33.02 -2.91
N ASP A 129 -12.67 32.54 -3.38
CA ASP A 129 -13.98 32.97 -2.90
C ASP A 129 -14.20 32.57 -1.42
N TYR A 130 -13.76 31.38 -1.03
CA TYR A 130 -13.83 30.95 0.35
C TYR A 130 -12.93 31.80 1.25
N PHE A 131 -11.73 32.13 0.78
CA PHE A 131 -10.81 32.98 1.50
C PHE A 131 -11.38 34.42 1.65
N ASN A 132 -11.93 35.01 0.60
CA ASN A 132 -12.56 36.32 0.63
C ASN A 132 -13.79 36.37 1.56
N ARG A 133 -14.60 35.32 1.57
CA ARG A 133 -15.70 35.18 2.54
C ARG A 133 -15.23 35.08 3.98
N PHE A 134 -14.18 34.32 4.20
CA PHE A 134 -13.56 34.20 5.51
C PHE A 134 -13.02 35.57 5.98
N ASN A 135 -12.29 36.28 5.15
CA ASN A 135 -11.81 37.63 5.45
C ASN A 135 -12.96 38.60 5.74
N SER A 136 -14.01 38.56 4.95
CA SER A 136 -15.19 39.40 5.17
C SER A 136 -15.91 39.09 6.47
N TRP A 137 -16.04 37.83 6.80
CA TRP A 137 -16.59 37.38 8.08
C TRP A 137 -15.70 37.82 9.27
N LEU A 138 -14.40 37.64 9.14
CA LEU A 138 -13.44 38.01 10.17
C LEU A 138 -13.40 39.52 10.39
N ASN A 139 -13.43 40.32 9.32
CA ASN A 139 -13.52 41.77 9.41
C ASN A 139 -14.79 42.23 10.17
N LYS A 140 -15.95 41.66 9.88
CA LYS A 140 -17.21 41.95 10.61
C LYS A 140 -17.09 41.56 12.10
N PHE A 141 -16.40 40.48 12.40
CA PHE A 141 -16.19 40.04 13.77
C PHE A 141 -15.26 40.98 14.55
N ILE A 142 -14.22 41.48 13.86
CA ILE A 142 -13.23 42.41 14.44
C ILE A 142 -13.83 43.82 14.62
N GLU A 143 -14.66 44.29 13.71
CA GLU A 143 -15.35 45.59 13.83
C GLU A 143 -16.14 45.72 15.15
N ASN A 144 -16.70 44.64 15.64
CA ASN A 144 -17.44 44.58 16.88
C ASN A 144 -16.51 44.55 18.15
N ASN A 145 -15.19 44.33 17.98
CA ASN A 145 -14.26 44.16 19.08
C ASN A 145 -12.96 44.92 18.82
N LYS A 146 -12.94 46.22 19.13
CA LYS A 146 -11.79 47.14 18.88
C LYS A 146 -10.45 46.70 19.44
N ASP A 147 -10.44 45.97 20.54
CA ASP A 147 -9.19 45.47 21.15
C ASP A 147 -8.62 44.29 20.37
N LEU A 148 -9.48 43.42 19.83
CA LEU A 148 -9.08 42.33 18.94
C LEU A 148 -8.61 42.85 17.57
N ALA A 149 -9.21 43.94 17.08
CA ALA A 149 -8.82 44.58 15.82
C ALA A 149 -7.33 44.95 15.81
N LYS A 150 -6.83 45.57 16.89
CA LYS A 150 -5.42 45.99 16.99
C LYS A 150 -4.43 44.85 16.97
N ILE A 151 -4.84 43.67 17.48
CA ILE A 151 -3.99 42.49 17.58
C ILE A 151 -3.99 41.70 16.27
N ILE A 152 -5.15 41.56 15.63
CA ILE A 152 -5.36 40.64 14.51
C ILE A 152 -5.09 41.30 13.16
N SER A 153 -5.38 42.60 12.98
CA SER A 153 -5.25 43.32 11.71
C SER A 153 -3.85 43.20 11.04
N PRO A 154 -2.74 43.33 11.75
CA PRO A 154 -1.43 43.19 11.10
C PRO A 154 -1.17 41.76 10.59
N TYR A 155 -1.59 40.75 11.34
CA TYR A 155 -1.42 39.36 10.92
C TYR A 155 -2.34 38.95 9.76
N MET A 156 -3.51 39.61 9.61
CA MET A 156 -4.40 39.37 8.50
C MET A 156 -3.77 39.75 7.16
N ALA A 157 -3.11 40.89 7.09
CA ALA A 157 -2.42 41.33 5.90
C ALA A 157 -1.31 40.36 5.50
N ASP A 158 -0.56 39.86 6.47
CA ASP A 158 0.49 38.87 6.24
C ASP A 158 -0.09 37.54 5.75
N VAL A 159 -1.20 37.06 6.34
CA VAL A 159 -1.89 35.84 5.92
C VAL A 159 -2.47 35.97 4.52
N GLU A 160 -3.05 37.14 4.19
CA GLU A 160 -3.60 37.41 2.86
C GLU A 160 -2.50 37.39 1.79
N THR A 161 -1.40 38.09 2.07
CA THR A 161 -0.22 38.11 1.17
C THR A 161 0.36 36.71 1.01
N TRP A 162 0.55 35.99 2.11
CA TRP A 162 1.05 34.63 2.07
C TRP A 162 0.13 33.67 1.28
N PHE A 163 -1.21 33.81 1.43
CA PHE A 163 -2.18 33.02 0.69
C PHE A 163 -2.14 33.31 -0.79
N ILE A 164 -2.11 34.57 -1.19
CA ILE A 164 -2.08 35.01 -2.58
C ILE A 164 -0.77 34.59 -3.25
N ASP A 165 0.37 34.75 -2.55
CA ASP A 165 1.70 34.53 -3.12
C ASP A 165 2.11 33.03 -3.11
N ASN A 166 1.63 32.26 -2.15
CA ASN A 166 2.11 30.89 -1.97
C ASN A 166 1.01 29.84 -2.21
N VAL A 167 -0.22 30.06 -1.78
CA VAL A 167 -1.26 29.02 -1.87
C VAL A 167 -1.94 29.05 -3.24
N LEU A 168 -2.34 30.21 -3.69
CA LEU A 168 -3.12 30.37 -4.91
C LEU A 168 -2.35 29.95 -6.19
N PRO A 169 -1.08 30.37 -6.39
CA PRO A 169 -0.31 29.93 -7.54
C PRO A 169 -0.04 28.41 -7.53
N ASN A 170 0.29 27.85 -6.38
CA ASN A 170 0.50 26.41 -6.26
C ASN A 170 -0.77 25.59 -6.57
N LEU A 171 -1.94 26.06 -6.16
CA LEU A 171 -3.22 25.43 -6.51
C LEU A 171 -3.51 25.53 -8.01
N GLN A 172 -3.30 26.70 -8.62
CA GLN A 172 -3.49 26.90 -10.06
C GLN A 172 -2.50 26.08 -10.87
N GLU A 173 -1.23 26.05 -10.47
CA GLU A 173 -0.21 25.22 -11.08
C GLU A 173 -0.57 23.74 -10.95
N TRP A 174 -1.03 23.30 -9.79
CA TRP A 174 -1.45 21.93 -9.58
C TRP A 174 -2.63 21.53 -10.48
N VAL A 175 -3.67 22.39 -10.62
CA VAL A 175 -4.80 22.15 -11.52
C VAL A 175 -4.37 22.13 -12.97
N THR A 176 -3.50 23.06 -13.38
CA THR A 176 -2.98 23.13 -14.74
C THR A 176 -2.08 21.92 -15.03
N ASN A 177 -1.21 21.59 -14.10
CA ASN A 177 -0.32 20.44 -14.20
C ASN A 177 -1.07 19.11 -14.14
N ALA A 178 -2.13 18.99 -13.36
CA ALA A 178 -3.01 17.81 -13.37
C ALA A 178 -3.71 17.63 -14.70
N SER A 179 -4.02 18.73 -15.40
CA SER A 179 -4.64 18.69 -16.73
C SER A 179 -3.62 18.40 -17.85
N THR A 180 -2.38 18.90 -17.73
CA THR A 180 -1.35 18.80 -18.78
C THR A 180 -0.32 17.69 -18.55
N ASN A 181 -0.03 17.36 -17.29
CA ASN A 181 1.00 16.37 -16.91
C ASN A 181 0.42 14.96 -16.68
N ILE A 182 -0.70 14.62 -17.28
CA ILE A 182 -1.03 13.20 -17.49
C ILE A 182 0.19 12.49 -18.13
N ILE A 183 0.98 13.20 -18.93
CA ILE A 183 2.18 12.67 -19.62
C ILE A 183 3.42 12.63 -18.69
N GLY A 184 3.65 13.62 -17.85
CA GLY A 184 4.83 13.65 -16.94
C GLY A 184 4.66 12.78 -15.68
N GLY A 185 3.41 12.64 -15.17
CA GLY A 185 3.05 11.66 -14.13
C GLY A 185 3.11 10.20 -14.60
N VAL A 186 3.18 9.96 -15.91
CA VAL A 186 3.22 8.63 -16.52
C VAL A 186 4.45 7.85 -16.04
N TYR A 187 5.61 8.45 -15.85
CA TYR A 187 6.82 7.70 -15.46
C TYR A 187 6.73 7.17 -14.01
N THR A 188 6.30 7.99 -13.06
CA THR A 188 6.05 7.55 -11.68
C THR A 188 4.87 6.59 -11.59
N THR A 189 3.83 6.84 -12.38
CA THR A 189 2.64 5.99 -12.49
C THR A 189 2.97 4.65 -13.14
N ILE A 190 3.79 4.60 -14.18
CA ILE A 190 4.27 3.34 -14.81
C ILE A 190 5.01 2.48 -13.80
N SER A 191 5.90 3.06 -12.99
CA SER A 191 6.62 2.32 -11.95
C SER A 191 5.68 1.70 -10.92
N GLN A 192 4.64 2.41 -10.52
CA GLN A 192 3.61 1.89 -9.61
C GLN A 192 2.72 0.85 -10.28
N LEU A 193 2.35 1.05 -11.56
CA LEU A 193 1.59 0.09 -12.34
C LEU A 193 2.37 -1.24 -12.51
N ILE A 194 3.68 -1.18 -12.78
CA ILE A 194 4.53 -2.37 -12.85
C ILE A 194 4.50 -3.12 -11.52
N LYS A 195 4.64 -2.43 -10.39
CA LYS A 195 4.57 -3.05 -9.05
C LYS A 195 3.20 -3.69 -8.80
N PHE A 196 2.13 -3.03 -9.24
CA PHE A 196 0.76 -3.55 -9.12
C PHE A 196 0.54 -4.79 -9.98
N VAL A 197 0.99 -4.77 -11.24
CA VAL A 197 0.94 -5.93 -12.15
C VAL A 197 1.75 -7.11 -11.59
N LEU A 198 2.95 -6.86 -11.08
CA LEU A 198 3.74 -7.88 -10.38
C LEU A 198 3.00 -8.42 -9.16
N GLY A 199 2.34 -7.54 -8.39
CA GLY A 199 1.49 -7.94 -7.27
C GLY A 199 0.35 -8.88 -7.70
N ILE A 200 -0.32 -8.59 -8.83
CA ILE A 200 -1.35 -9.48 -9.39
C ILE A 200 -0.77 -10.84 -9.77
N ILE A 201 0.39 -10.87 -10.42
CA ILE A 201 1.06 -12.14 -10.80
C ILE A 201 1.37 -12.96 -9.54
N ILE A 202 1.90 -12.33 -8.51
CA ILE A 202 2.18 -12.96 -7.23
C ILE A 202 0.89 -13.46 -6.57
N ALA A 203 -0.19 -12.67 -6.60
CA ALA A 203 -1.50 -13.06 -6.08
C ALA A 203 -2.06 -14.30 -6.78
N ILE A 204 -1.95 -14.36 -8.11
CA ILE A 204 -2.33 -15.54 -8.90
C ILE A 204 -1.54 -16.76 -8.44
N PHE A 205 -0.22 -16.63 -8.29
CA PHE A 205 0.65 -17.71 -7.87
C PHE A 205 0.30 -18.19 -6.44
N LEU A 206 0.04 -17.28 -5.52
CA LEU A 206 -0.39 -17.58 -4.16
C LEU A 206 -1.75 -18.30 -4.12
N LEU A 207 -2.72 -17.84 -4.91
CA LEU A 207 -4.05 -18.45 -4.99
C LEU A 207 -4.00 -19.86 -5.59
N LEU A 208 -3.19 -20.06 -6.63
CA LEU A 208 -2.99 -21.39 -7.24
C LEU A 208 -2.40 -22.39 -6.23
N ASN A 209 -1.45 -21.96 -5.40
CA ASN A 209 -0.69 -22.83 -4.50
C ASN A 209 -1.10 -22.64 -3.03
N LYS A 210 -2.27 -22.08 -2.73
CA LYS A 210 -2.68 -21.75 -1.35
C LYS A 210 -2.62 -22.94 -0.39
N GLU A 211 -2.99 -24.14 -0.85
CA GLU A 211 -2.99 -25.34 0.00
C GLU A 211 -1.57 -25.71 0.44
N LEU A 212 -0.60 -25.56 -0.46
CA LEU A 212 0.82 -25.82 -0.20
C LEU A 212 1.38 -24.80 0.82
N TYR A 213 1.10 -23.52 0.61
CA TYR A 213 1.57 -22.46 1.52
C TYR A 213 0.90 -22.56 2.90
N CYS A 214 -0.39 -22.83 2.97
CA CYS A 214 -1.07 -23.06 4.24
C CYS A 214 -0.50 -24.28 4.99
N ALA A 215 -0.19 -25.36 4.28
CA ALA A 215 0.43 -26.54 4.88
C ALA A 215 1.85 -26.26 5.39
N GLN A 216 2.66 -25.51 4.63
CA GLN A 216 4.00 -25.10 5.05
C GLN A 216 3.97 -24.16 6.24
N SER A 217 3.08 -23.15 6.24
CA SER A 217 2.92 -22.22 7.36
C SER A 217 2.51 -22.95 8.64
N LYS A 218 1.57 -23.91 8.55
CA LYS A 218 1.22 -24.76 9.68
C LYS A 218 2.41 -25.55 10.21
N LYS A 219 3.24 -26.14 9.33
CA LYS A 219 4.44 -26.88 9.74
C LYS A 219 5.43 -25.98 10.50
N ILE A 220 5.64 -24.74 10.02
CA ILE A 220 6.52 -23.77 10.68
C ILE A 220 5.98 -23.41 12.06
N ILE A 221 4.68 -23.08 12.15
CA ILE A 221 4.04 -22.73 13.42
C ILE A 221 4.14 -23.89 14.41
N TYR A 222 3.86 -25.13 13.98
CA TYR A 222 3.96 -26.29 14.84
C TYR A 222 5.41 -26.60 15.27
N ALA A 223 6.41 -26.35 14.40
CA ALA A 223 7.81 -26.52 14.76
C ALA A 223 8.25 -25.50 15.82
N VAL A 224 7.85 -24.25 15.69
CA VAL A 224 8.19 -23.18 16.65
C VAL A 224 7.46 -23.38 17.99
N LEU A 225 6.15 -23.65 17.97
CA LEU A 225 5.36 -23.82 19.21
C LEU A 225 5.63 -25.12 19.94
N ARG A 226 6.15 -26.15 19.26
CA ARG A 226 6.45 -27.43 19.89
C ARG A 226 7.74 -27.39 20.72
N GLU A 227 8.67 -26.49 20.41
CA GLU A 227 9.86 -26.29 21.23
C GLU A 227 9.54 -25.60 22.57
N GLU A 228 8.54 -24.71 22.63
CA GLU A 228 8.14 -24.04 23.88
C GLU A 228 7.32 -24.91 24.84
N ARG A 229 6.66 -25.97 24.37
CA ARG A 229 5.86 -26.87 25.22
C ARG A 229 6.60 -28.16 25.62
N ALA A 230 7.82 -28.33 25.17
CA ALA A 230 8.65 -29.51 25.48
C ALA A 230 9.73 -29.25 26.55
N ASN A 231 9.80 -28.03 27.07
CA ASN A 231 10.53 -27.62 28.27
C ASN A 231 9.53 -27.13 29.33
#